data_bb20bd27b42b77235cc3b31d1c57d79e
#
_entry.id   bb20bd27b42b77235cc3b31d1c57d79e
#
_cell.length_a   1.000
_cell.length_b   1.000
_cell.length_c   1.000
_cell.angle_alpha   90.00
_cell.angle_beta   90.00
_cell.angle_gamma   90.00
#
_symmetry.space_group_name_H-M   'P 1'
#
loop_
_entity.id
_entity.type
_entity.pdbx_description
1 polymer ?
#
loop_
_entity_poly.entity_id
_entity_poly.type
_entity_poly.pdbx_seq_one_letter_code
_entity_poly.pdbx_strand_id
1 'polypeptide(L)'
;MKIINLDDSFEIYGVKTRTKNEDEIGDEGKIPALWSKFMSEYYDGESEIYSVYCNYESDLNGHYDNFIGTRSCQKDDENLKIQSGKYALFSFANEPQNVAKFWGEIWRYFESSELERAYKTDFEKYLKDKIEIYISIK
;
A
#
# COMPACT_ATOMS: atom_id res chain seq x y z
N MET A 1 -6.21 13.16 9.44
CA MET A 1 -6.12 12.94 7.98
C MET A 1 -5.75 14.26 7.31
N LYS A 2 -5.02 14.19 6.22
CA LYS A 2 -4.51 15.35 5.51
C LYS A 2 -4.65 15.10 4.01
N ILE A 3 -5.14 16.08 3.24
CA ILE A 3 -5.23 15.96 1.79
C ILE A 3 -3.95 16.50 1.19
N ILE A 4 -3.30 15.71 0.33
CA ILE A 4 -2.08 16.11 -0.35
C ILE A 4 -2.19 15.87 -1.84
N ASN A 5 -1.35 16.56 -2.61
CA ASN A 5 -1.20 16.34 -4.05
C ASN A 5 0.23 15.86 -4.31
N LEU A 6 0.36 14.68 -4.92
CA LEU A 6 1.64 14.22 -5.41
C LEU A 6 1.81 14.78 -6.82
N ASP A 7 2.76 15.70 -6.98
CA ASP A 7 2.99 16.38 -8.25
C ASP A 7 3.63 15.47 -9.29
N ASP A 8 4.49 14.57 -8.83
CA ASP A 8 5.23 13.66 -9.70
C ASP A 8 4.95 12.20 -9.35
N SER A 9 4.80 11.38 -10.38
CA SER A 9 4.79 9.93 -10.19
C SER A 9 6.23 9.44 -10.00
N PHE A 10 6.40 8.28 -9.37
CA PHE A 10 7.72 7.67 -9.20
C PHE A 10 7.61 6.16 -9.25
N GLU A 11 8.72 5.49 -9.51
CA GLU A 11 8.75 4.04 -9.63
C GLU A 11 9.31 3.38 -8.38
N ILE A 12 8.75 2.22 -8.06
CA ILE A 12 9.29 1.32 -7.04
C ILE A 12 9.58 -0.03 -7.68
N TYR A 13 10.44 -0.80 -7.04
CA TYR A 13 10.95 -2.07 -7.54
C TYR A 13 10.82 -3.14 -6.45
N GLY A 14 10.33 -4.31 -6.80
CA GLY A 14 10.12 -5.38 -5.83
C GLY A 14 9.31 -6.54 -6.37
N VAL A 15 8.31 -6.98 -5.59
CA VAL A 15 7.52 -8.19 -5.88
C VAL A 15 6.03 -7.90 -5.72
N LYS A 16 5.18 -8.71 -6.38
CA LYS A 16 3.74 -8.53 -6.30
C LYS A 16 2.97 -9.84 -6.19
N THR A 17 1.73 -9.73 -5.72
CA THR A 17 0.73 -10.79 -5.77
C THR A 17 -0.65 -10.20 -6.02
N ARG A 18 -1.59 -11.04 -6.47
CA ARG A 18 -2.99 -10.61 -6.62
C ARG A 18 -3.85 -11.35 -5.60
N THR A 19 -4.68 -10.61 -4.88
CA THR A 19 -5.48 -11.13 -3.79
C THR A 19 -6.76 -10.30 -3.61
N LYS A 20 -7.51 -10.57 -2.55
CA LYS A 20 -8.68 -9.79 -2.15
C LYS A 20 -8.77 -9.78 -0.62
N ASN A 21 -9.43 -8.75 -0.06
CA ASN A 21 -9.52 -8.57 1.39
C ASN A 21 -10.14 -9.77 2.11
N GLU A 22 -11.15 -10.42 1.50
CA GLU A 22 -11.76 -11.62 2.08
C GLU A 22 -10.72 -12.72 2.36
N ASP A 23 -9.79 -12.94 1.43
CA ASP A 23 -8.73 -13.93 1.61
C ASP A 23 -7.71 -13.49 2.65
N GLU A 24 -7.42 -12.19 2.71
CA GLU A 24 -6.38 -11.66 3.61
C GLU A 24 -6.79 -11.66 5.07
N ILE A 25 -8.08 -11.62 5.38
CA ILE A 25 -8.56 -11.72 6.77
C ILE A 25 -8.66 -13.18 7.25
N GLY A 26 -8.51 -14.16 6.34
CA GLY A 26 -8.56 -15.59 6.64
C GLY A 26 -7.18 -16.24 6.52
N ASP A 27 -7.18 -17.58 6.46
CA ASP A 27 -5.95 -18.39 6.39
C ASP A 27 -5.34 -18.42 4.97
N GLU A 28 -6.07 -17.93 3.96
CA GLU A 28 -5.65 -17.98 2.56
C GLU A 28 -4.94 -16.71 2.10
N GLY A 29 -4.61 -15.81 3.02
CA GLY A 29 -3.93 -14.56 2.70
C GLY A 29 -2.56 -14.78 2.05
N LYS A 30 -2.25 -13.97 1.05
CA LYS A 30 -1.00 -14.04 0.28
C LYS A 30 0.00 -12.97 0.68
N ILE A 31 -0.46 -11.89 1.31
CA ILE A 31 0.38 -10.74 1.65
C ILE A 31 1.49 -11.11 2.64
N PRO A 32 1.25 -11.90 3.70
CA PRO A 32 2.35 -12.28 4.60
C PRO A 32 3.49 -13.00 3.89
N ALA A 33 3.17 -13.93 2.97
CA ALA A 33 4.19 -14.64 2.20
C ALA A 33 4.94 -13.71 1.27
N LEU A 34 4.24 -12.72 0.68
CA LEU A 34 4.87 -11.71 -0.17
C LEU A 34 5.86 -10.87 0.62
N TRP A 35 5.50 -10.44 1.82
CA TRP A 35 6.40 -9.73 2.72
C TRP A 35 7.65 -10.54 3.05
N SER A 36 7.47 -11.84 3.37
CA SER A 36 8.59 -12.72 3.68
C SER A 36 9.55 -12.86 2.51
N LYS A 37 9.02 -13.02 1.30
CA LYS A 37 9.82 -13.09 0.08
C LYS A 37 10.59 -11.79 -0.16
N PHE A 38 9.90 -10.65 -0.03
CA PHE A 38 10.53 -9.35 -0.22
C PHE A 38 11.68 -9.14 0.78
N MET A 39 11.43 -9.37 2.07
CA MET A 39 12.42 -9.13 3.11
C MET A 39 13.63 -10.05 2.99
N SER A 40 13.46 -11.30 2.55
CA SER A 40 14.57 -12.26 2.47
C SER A 40 15.34 -12.18 1.17
N GLU A 41 14.73 -11.78 0.05
CA GLU A 41 15.35 -11.86 -1.27
C GLU A 41 15.63 -10.52 -1.94
N TYR A 42 14.92 -9.45 -1.54
CA TYR A 42 14.94 -8.17 -2.28
C TYR A 42 15.33 -6.96 -1.45
N TYR A 43 15.09 -6.97 -0.14
CA TYR A 43 15.30 -5.79 0.68
C TYR A 43 16.77 -5.51 0.94
N ASP A 44 17.17 -4.22 0.76
CA ASP A 44 18.56 -3.76 0.96
C ASP A 44 18.88 -3.41 2.42
N GLY A 45 17.88 -3.40 3.31
CA GLY A 45 18.07 -3.09 4.72
C GLY A 45 18.06 -1.60 5.06
N GLU A 46 17.96 -0.71 4.08
CA GLU A 46 18.08 0.74 4.29
C GLU A 46 16.93 1.55 3.74
N SER A 47 16.43 1.20 2.56
CA SER A 47 15.42 2.00 1.85
C SER A 47 14.06 1.96 2.54
N GLU A 48 13.30 3.05 2.38
CA GLU A 48 11.90 3.08 2.81
C GLU A 48 11.10 2.08 1.99
N ILE A 49 10.25 1.28 2.65
CA ILE A 49 9.45 0.25 2.01
C ILE A 49 8.08 0.80 1.68
N TYR A 50 7.61 0.48 0.48
CA TYR A 50 6.25 0.80 0.01
C TYR A 50 5.48 -0.50 -0.16
N SER A 51 4.25 -0.57 0.37
CA SER A 51 3.31 -1.63 0.08
C SER A 51 2.13 -1.00 -0.66
N VAL A 52 1.98 -1.32 -1.94
CA VAL A 52 1.06 -0.64 -2.86
C VAL A 52 -0.09 -1.55 -3.21
N TYR A 53 -1.29 -0.97 -3.21
CA TYR A 53 -2.53 -1.64 -3.60
C TYR A 53 -3.04 -0.94 -4.86
N CYS A 54 -3.20 -1.70 -5.93
CA CYS A 54 -3.61 -1.14 -7.22
C CYS A 54 -4.30 -2.19 -8.10
N ASN A 55 -4.65 -1.78 -9.31
CA ASN A 55 -5.35 -2.64 -10.26
C ASN A 55 -6.60 -3.28 -9.65
N TYR A 56 -7.38 -2.46 -8.94
CA TYR A 56 -8.61 -2.90 -8.31
C TYR A 56 -9.62 -3.38 -9.34
N GLU A 57 -10.19 -4.56 -9.11
CA GLU A 57 -11.25 -5.11 -9.93
C GLU A 57 -12.52 -4.26 -9.82
N SER A 58 -12.84 -3.82 -8.61
CA SER A 58 -14.02 -3.00 -8.34
C SER A 58 -13.78 -2.05 -7.17
N ASP A 59 -14.11 -2.46 -5.96
CA ASP A 59 -13.93 -1.69 -4.74
C ASP A 59 -13.16 -2.53 -3.70
N LEU A 60 -13.38 -2.26 -2.41
CA LEU A 60 -12.70 -2.98 -1.33
C LEU A 60 -13.06 -4.48 -1.27
N ASN A 61 -14.11 -4.91 -1.97
CA ASN A 61 -14.54 -6.32 -1.99
C ASN A 61 -13.96 -7.12 -3.16
N GLY A 62 -13.43 -6.43 -4.17
CA GLY A 62 -12.86 -7.09 -5.34
C GLY A 62 -11.38 -7.44 -5.18
N HIS A 63 -10.84 -8.08 -6.21
CA HIS A 63 -9.41 -8.36 -6.27
C HIS A 63 -8.60 -7.09 -6.48
N TYR A 64 -7.34 -7.13 -6.04
CA TYR A 64 -6.36 -6.08 -6.28
C TYR A 64 -4.96 -6.68 -6.31
N ASP A 65 -4.01 -5.93 -6.85
CA ASP A 65 -2.59 -6.28 -6.76
C ASP A 65 -2.00 -5.65 -5.51
N ASN A 66 -1.17 -6.39 -4.78
CA ASN A 66 -0.31 -5.84 -3.75
C ASN A 66 1.13 -5.96 -4.21
N PHE A 67 1.82 -4.82 -4.28
CA PHE A 67 3.21 -4.72 -4.70
C PHE A 67 4.04 -4.19 -3.54
N ILE A 68 5.08 -4.93 -3.15
CA ILE A 68 5.98 -4.51 -2.08
C ILE A 68 7.35 -4.22 -2.68
N GLY A 69 7.85 -3.02 -2.43
CA GLY A 69 9.10 -2.60 -3.03
C GLY A 69 9.70 -1.34 -2.42
N THR A 70 10.80 -0.92 -3.01
CA THR A 70 11.52 0.30 -2.65
C THR A 70 11.81 1.11 -3.92
N ARG A 71 12.30 2.35 -3.73
CA ARG A 71 12.72 3.17 -4.86
C ARG A 71 14.09 2.78 -5.41
N SER A 72 14.77 1.84 -4.75
CA SER A 72 16.10 1.36 -5.20
C SER A 72 15.93 0.23 -6.21
N CYS A 73 16.43 0.42 -7.43
CA CYS A 73 16.39 -0.59 -8.47
C CYS A 73 17.45 -1.65 -8.25
N GLN A 74 17.07 -2.92 -8.33
CA GLN A 74 17.99 -4.05 -8.37
C GLN A 74 17.75 -4.82 -9.67
N LYS A 75 18.74 -5.59 -10.07
CA LYS A 75 18.65 -6.41 -11.27
C LYS A 75 17.54 -7.45 -11.09
N ASP A 76 16.70 -7.60 -12.10
CA ASP A 76 15.62 -8.58 -12.18
C ASP A 76 14.37 -8.27 -11.32
N ASP A 77 14.33 -7.11 -10.66
CA ASP A 77 13.13 -6.69 -9.94
C ASP A 77 12.01 -6.30 -10.92
N GLU A 78 10.77 -6.60 -10.52
CA GLU A 78 9.61 -6.01 -11.19
C GLU A 78 9.50 -4.55 -10.76
N ASN A 79 8.84 -3.72 -11.56
CA ASN A 79 8.63 -2.33 -11.23
C ASN A 79 7.17 -1.93 -11.29
N LEU A 80 6.82 -0.90 -10.51
CA LEU A 80 5.49 -0.33 -10.47
C LEU A 80 5.60 1.18 -10.34
N LYS A 81 4.77 1.90 -11.08
CA LYS A 81 4.69 3.35 -10.97
C LYS A 81 3.61 3.75 -9.96
N ILE A 82 4.00 4.49 -8.93
CA ILE A 82 3.05 5.15 -8.03
C ILE A 82 2.61 6.43 -8.71
N GLN A 83 1.30 6.55 -8.95
CA GLN A 83 0.75 7.63 -9.75
C GLN A 83 0.72 8.96 -8.99
N SER A 84 0.98 10.05 -9.70
CA SER A 84 0.71 11.39 -9.21
C SER A 84 -0.81 11.56 -9.05
N GLY A 85 -1.21 12.53 -8.24
CA GLY A 85 -2.63 12.82 -8.03
C GLY A 85 -2.94 13.22 -6.61
N LYS A 86 -4.22 13.16 -6.29
CA LYS A 86 -4.77 13.59 -5.01
C LYS A 86 -4.93 12.42 -4.07
N TYR A 87 -4.42 12.56 -2.86
CA TYR A 87 -4.43 11.52 -1.85
C TYR A 87 -4.91 12.03 -0.48
N ALA A 88 -5.60 11.18 0.26
CA ALA A 88 -5.83 11.39 1.68
C ALA A 88 -4.70 10.67 2.42
N LEU A 89 -3.95 11.40 3.23
CA LEU A 89 -2.82 10.89 3.99
C LEU A 89 -3.21 10.66 5.44
N PHE A 90 -2.99 9.43 5.91
CA PHE A 90 -3.18 9.02 7.30
C PHE A 90 -1.83 8.62 7.87
N SER A 91 -1.49 9.14 9.07
CA SER A 91 -0.24 8.83 9.75
C SER A 91 -0.52 8.03 11.02
N PHE A 92 0.25 6.96 11.23
CA PHE A 92 0.12 6.07 12.38
C PHE A 92 1.47 5.81 13.02
N ALA A 93 1.45 5.31 14.25
CA ALA A 93 2.67 4.88 14.93
C ALA A 93 3.36 3.76 14.15
N ASN A 94 4.69 3.64 14.30
CA ASN A 94 5.45 2.59 13.64
C ASN A 94 5.18 1.23 14.31
N GLU A 95 4.02 0.68 14.02
CA GLU A 95 3.54 -0.60 14.55
C GLU A 95 3.04 -1.48 13.42
N PRO A 96 3.96 -2.13 12.65
CA PRO A 96 3.57 -2.95 11.49
C PRO A 96 2.55 -4.04 11.82
N GLN A 97 2.58 -4.56 13.04
CA GLN A 97 1.64 -5.58 13.50
C GLN A 97 0.20 -5.07 13.58
N ASN A 98 -0.02 -3.75 13.57
CA ASN A 98 -1.33 -3.11 13.67
C ASN A 98 -1.86 -2.55 12.35
N VAL A 99 -1.20 -2.82 11.23
CA VAL A 99 -1.59 -2.28 9.92
C VAL A 99 -3.04 -2.63 9.57
N ALA A 100 -3.49 -3.86 9.83
CA ALA A 100 -4.87 -4.24 9.58
C ALA A 100 -5.85 -3.37 10.37
N LYS A 101 -5.50 -3.03 11.62
CA LYS A 101 -6.31 -2.14 12.46
C LYS A 101 -6.33 -0.73 11.88
N PHE A 102 -5.22 -0.24 11.39
CA PHE A 102 -5.13 1.08 10.75
C PHE A 102 -6.05 1.16 9.53
N TRP A 103 -6.05 0.12 8.70
CA TRP A 103 -6.96 0.04 7.55
C TRP A 103 -8.42 0.03 7.98
N GLY A 104 -8.75 -0.64 9.09
CA GLY A 104 -10.10 -0.61 9.64
C GLY A 104 -10.54 0.79 10.03
N GLU A 105 -9.63 1.58 10.60
CA GLU A 105 -9.91 2.97 10.93
C GLU A 105 -10.12 3.84 9.68
N ILE A 106 -9.33 3.59 8.64
CA ILE A 106 -9.46 4.29 7.35
C ILE A 106 -10.81 3.96 6.71
N TRP A 107 -11.21 2.68 6.69
CA TRP A 107 -12.51 2.29 6.14
C TRP A 107 -13.66 2.99 6.86
N ARG A 108 -13.62 3.05 8.20
CA ARG A 108 -14.64 3.76 8.99
C ARG A 108 -14.67 5.24 8.67
N TYR A 109 -13.51 5.85 8.46
CA TYR A 109 -13.42 7.25 8.06
C TYR A 109 -14.20 7.51 6.77
N PHE A 110 -13.98 6.67 5.75
CA PHE A 110 -14.64 6.86 4.45
C PHE A 110 -16.13 6.54 4.46
N GLU A 111 -16.61 5.74 5.41
CA GLU A 111 -18.05 5.47 5.56
C GLU A 111 -18.83 6.73 5.91
N SER A 112 -18.24 7.65 6.66
CA SER A 112 -18.89 8.87 7.15
C SER A 112 -18.35 10.15 6.50
N SER A 113 -17.40 10.06 5.62
CA SER A 113 -16.77 11.21 4.97
C SER A 113 -17.45 11.57 3.66
N GLU A 114 -17.38 12.85 3.29
CA GLU A 114 -17.79 13.30 1.97
C GLU A 114 -16.74 12.98 0.90
N LEU A 115 -15.52 12.62 1.31
CA LEU A 115 -14.46 12.22 0.39
C LEU A 115 -14.75 10.83 -0.16
N GLU A 116 -14.49 10.63 -1.44
CA GLU A 116 -14.69 9.35 -2.10
C GLU A 116 -13.35 8.75 -2.54
N ARG A 117 -13.16 7.46 -2.25
CA ARG A 117 -11.98 6.74 -2.72
C ARG A 117 -12.03 6.60 -4.24
N ALA A 118 -10.88 6.76 -4.87
CA ALA A 118 -10.76 6.61 -6.32
C ALA A 118 -10.49 5.16 -6.75
N TYR A 119 -10.02 4.31 -5.84
CA TYR A 119 -9.62 2.92 -6.11
C TYR A 119 -8.65 2.80 -7.27
N LYS A 120 -7.63 3.68 -7.28
CA LYS A 120 -6.56 3.66 -8.27
C LYS A 120 -5.30 3.07 -7.66
N THR A 121 -4.51 3.90 -6.99
CA THR A 121 -3.26 3.47 -6.35
C THR A 121 -3.29 3.95 -4.91
N ASP A 122 -3.33 3.01 -3.97
CA ASP A 122 -3.23 3.31 -2.54
C ASP A 122 -1.94 2.69 -2.04
N PHE A 123 -1.29 3.29 -1.04
CA PHE A 123 -0.05 2.70 -0.56
C PHE A 123 0.28 3.03 0.89
N GLU A 124 0.98 2.10 1.53
CA GLU A 124 1.60 2.26 2.82
C GLU A 124 3.07 2.59 2.59
N LYS A 125 3.56 3.58 3.34
CA LYS A 125 4.97 3.95 3.31
C LYS A 125 5.54 3.77 4.70
N TYR A 126 6.54 2.90 4.83
CA TYR A 126 7.14 2.56 6.11
C TYR A 126 8.36 3.43 6.36
N LEU A 127 8.23 4.35 7.31
CA LEU A 127 9.31 5.23 7.74
C LEU A 127 9.91 4.70 9.04
N LYS A 128 11.01 5.28 9.49
CA LYS A 128 11.67 4.84 10.73
C LYS A 128 10.83 5.06 11.98
N ASP A 129 10.03 6.14 11.99
CA ASP A 129 9.30 6.58 13.17
C ASP A 129 7.78 6.48 13.04
N LYS A 130 7.28 6.16 11.84
CA LYS A 130 5.83 6.11 11.59
C LYS A 130 5.51 5.31 10.34
N ILE A 131 4.22 5.00 10.17
CA ILE A 131 3.67 4.42 8.95
C ILE A 131 2.69 5.44 8.37
N GLU A 132 2.88 5.78 7.11
CA GLU A 132 1.96 6.65 6.38
C GLU A 132 1.15 5.83 5.39
N ILE A 133 -0.16 6.05 5.35
CA ILE A 133 -1.04 5.37 4.38
C ILE A 133 -1.70 6.43 3.51
N TYR A 134 -1.52 6.28 2.21
CA TYR A 134 -2.00 7.20 1.18
C TYR A 134 -3.15 6.54 0.44
N ILE A 135 -4.31 7.17 0.45
CA ILE A 135 -5.51 6.67 -0.24
C ILE A 135 -5.86 7.60 -1.39
N SER A 136 -5.88 7.06 -2.61
CA SER A 136 -6.27 7.86 -3.78
C SER A 136 -7.73 8.28 -3.63
N ILE A 137 -8.00 9.56 -3.88
CA ILE A 137 -9.36 10.13 -3.78
C ILE A 137 -9.74 10.84 -5.07
N LYS A 138 -11.05 10.96 -5.28
CA LYS A 138 -11.62 11.63 -6.46
C LYS A 138 -11.48 13.15 -6.37
#